data_a4944b8a4b8a10901d26cc0755122eb9
#
_entry.id   a4944b8a4b8a10901d26cc0755122eb9
#
_cell.length_a   1.000
_cell.length_b   1.000
_cell.length_c   1.000
_cell.angle_alpha   90.00
_cell.angle_beta   90.00
_cell.angle_gamma   90.00
#
_symmetry.space_group_name_H-M   'P 1'
#
loop_
_entity.id
_entity.type
_entity.pdbx_description
1 polymer ?
#
loop_
_entity_poly.entity_id
_entity_poly.type
_entity_poly.pdbx_seq_one_letter_code
_entity_poly.pdbx_strand_id
1 'polypeptide(L)'
;VDDMSKKKDIMAATLDLIDEEGLQSVTFSKIFKRANVGSGTMYNYFANKEELVNTVYKEGRMLMGEYLLKDYNPEASLYERFRCLQLNRLQFGIHCPKEFMFIDSFSYSPYISPELRAMDDAQNSRDVIISLIVEGQKQGIIKEMDSHLCHQLIHGMIASILKGYYVRKYPMNELQIQQILESCWKAILV
;
A
#
# COMPACT_ATOMS: atom_id res chain seq x y z
N VAL A 1 10.43 -15.86 21.29
CA VAL A 1 9.24 -16.22 20.44
C VAL A 1 8.00 -15.43 20.89
N ASP A 2 7.81 -15.22 22.19
CA ASP A 2 6.64 -14.53 22.77
C ASP A 2 6.66 -13.00 22.54
N ASP A 3 7.83 -12.40 22.48
CA ASP A 3 8.02 -10.95 22.39
C ASP A 3 7.64 -10.38 20.99
N MET A 4 8.11 -11.01 19.92
CA MET A 4 7.76 -10.61 18.55
C MET A 4 6.28 -10.85 18.22
N SER A 5 5.64 -11.84 18.84
CA SER A 5 4.21 -12.10 18.68
C SER A 5 3.38 -10.95 19.23
N LYS A 6 3.66 -10.51 20.46
CA LYS A 6 2.92 -9.41 21.12
C LYS A 6 3.02 -8.09 20.36
N LYS A 7 4.19 -7.76 19.82
CA LYS A 7 4.35 -6.56 18.98
C LYS A 7 3.43 -6.61 17.75
N LYS A 8 3.37 -7.76 17.08
CA LYS A 8 2.48 -7.97 15.92
C LYS A 8 1.01 -7.87 16.32
N ASP A 9 0.63 -8.44 17.45
CA ASP A 9 -0.75 -8.39 17.94
C ASP A 9 -1.18 -6.94 18.24
N ILE A 10 -0.30 -6.13 18.84
CA ILE A 10 -0.53 -4.69 19.07
C ILE A 10 -0.72 -3.94 17.75
N MET A 11 0.12 -4.22 16.77
CA MET A 11 0.04 -3.55 15.46
C MET A 11 -1.23 -3.95 14.70
N ALA A 12 -1.59 -5.23 14.70
CA ALA A 12 -2.84 -5.72 14.10
C ALA A 12 -4.06 -5.11 14.77
N ALA A 13 -4.12 -5.10 16.11
CA ALA A 13 -5.20 -4.45 16.86
C ALA A 13 -5.30 -2.95 16.57
N THR A 14 -4.18 -2.28 16.34
CA THR A 14 -4.14 -0.86 15.97
C THR A 14 -4.75 -0.65 14.61
N LEU A 15 -4.37 -1.45 13.62
CA LEU A 15 -4.90 -1.35 12.26
C LEU A 15 -6.41 -1.67 12.22
N ASP A 16 -6.86 -2.68 12.96
CA ASP A 16 -8.28 -3.01 13.11
C ASP A 16 -9.08 -1.83 13.65
N LEU A 17 -8.61 -1.21 14.74
CA LEU A 17 -9.29 -0.06 15.35
C LEU A 17 -9.27 1.17 14.43
N ILE A 18 -8.20 1.39 13.67
CA ILE A 18 -8.15 2.48 12.70
C ILE A 18 -9.18 2.26 11.59
N ASP A 19 -9.32 1.04 11.11
CA ASP A 19 -10.31 0.68 10.08
C ASP A 19 -11.75 0.83 10.58
N GLU A 20 -12.02 0.43 11.82
CA GLU A 20 -13.35 0.46 12.44
C GLU A 20 -13.82 1.86 12.86
N GLU A 21 -12.94 2.65 13.48
CA GLU A 21 -13.29 3.88 14.19
C GLU A 21 -12.57 5.14 13.69
N GLY A 22 -11.61 5.00 12.80
CA GLY A 22 -10.70 6.06 12.35
C GLY A 22 -9.58 6.37 13.35
N LEU A 23 -8.46 6.83 12.84
CA LEU A 23 -7.21 7.06 13.60
C LEU A 23 -7.37 7.99 14.82
N GLN A 24 -8.23 9.02 14.71
CA GLN A 24 -8.42 10.00 15.80
C GLN A 24 -9.05 9.36 17.04
N SER A 25 -9.97 8.41 16.84
CA SER A 25 -10.70 7.72 17.90
C SER A 25 -9.88 6.64 18.61
N VAL A 26 -8.77 6.24 18.03
CA VAL A 26 -7.91 5.18 18.56
C VAL A 26 -7.05 5.69 19.72
N THR A 27 -7.10 5.00 20.86
CA THR A 27 -6.31 5.29 22.06
C THR A 27 -5.51 4.06 22.48
N PHE A 28 -4.41 4.26 23.24
CA PHE A 28 -3.66 3.14 23.81
C PHE A 28 -4.54 2.20 24.64
N SER A 29 -5.49 2.76 25.39
CA SER A 29 -6.42 1.96 26.19
C SER A 29 -7.27 0.99 25.33
N LYS A 30 -7.72 1.44 24.19
CA LYS A 30 -8.45 0.58 23.23
C LYS A 30 -7.54 -0.47 22.61
N ILE A 31 -6.32 -0.08 22.24
CA ILE A 31 -5.37 -0.97 21.59
C ILE A 31 -4.95 -2.10 22.51
N PHE A 32 -4.51 -1.83 23.76
CA PHE A 32 -4.08 -2.91 24.63
C PHE A 32 -5.21 -3.84 25.05
N LYS A 33 -6.45 -3.34 25.16
CA LYS A 33 -7.62 -4.20 25.37
C LYS A 33 -7.89 -5.10 24.16
N ARG A 34 -7.84 -4.56 22.96
CA ARG A 34 -8.04 -5.32 21.71
C ARG A 34 -6.94 -6.37 21.50
N ALA A 35 -5.68 -6.01 21.74
CA ALA A 35 -4.52 -6.90 21.62
C ALA A 35 -4.37 -7.87 22.79
N ASN A 36 -5.21 -7.74 23.83
CA ASN A 36 -5.13 -8.55 25.05
C ASN A 36 -3.73 -8.50 25.70
N VAL A 37 -3.15 -7.32 25.80
CA VAL A 37 -1.86 -7.08 26.45
C VAL A 37 -2.00 -6.13 27.62
N GLY A 38 -1.12 -6.24 28.62
CA GLY A 38 -1.06 -5.30 29.73
C GLY A 38 -0.54 -3.91 29.29
N SER A 39 -0.95 -2.85 29.98
CA SER A 39 -0.47 -1.48 29.70
C SER A 39 1.05 -1.36 29.76
N GLY A 40 1.70 -2.00 30.76
CA GLY A 40 3.18 -2.01 30.86
C GLY A 40 3.83 -2.65 29.63
N THR A 41 3.28 -3.75 29.12
CA THR A 41 3.74 -4.42 27.91
C THR A 41 3.66 -3.47 26.70
N MET A 42 2.56 -2.74 26.58
CA MET A 42 2.36 -1.78 25.48
C MET A 42 3.47 -0.72 25.46
N TYR A 43 3.78 -0.09 26.62
CA TYR A 43 4.80 0.93 26.74
C TYR A 43 6.23 0.40 26.56
N ASN A 44 6.46 -0.90 26.69
CA ASN A 44 7.76 -1.52 26.38
C ASN A 44 8.05 -1.54 24.87
N TYR A 45 7.00 -1.55 24.02
CA TYR A 45 7.15 -1.60 22.57
C TYR A 45 7.03 -0.22 21.91
N PHE A 46 6.17 0.65 22.44
CA PHE A 46 5.84 1.93 21.82
C PHE A 46 5.69 3.01 22.90
N ALA A 47 6.53 4.05 22.82
CA ALA A 47 6.49 5.15 23.77
C ALA A 47 5.19 5.97 23.68
N ASN A 48 4.60 6.06 22.48
CA ASN A 48 3.39 6.85 22.23
C ASN A 48 2.65 6.35 20.99
N LYS A 49 1.43 6.90 20.78
CA LYS A 49 0.58 6.56 19.63
C LYS A 49 1.23 6.90 18.28
N GLU A 50 1.98 7.99 18.21
CA GLU A 50 2.63 8.42 16.97
C GLU A 50 3.67 7.40 16.52
N GLU A 51 4.54 6.94 17.42
CA GLU A 51 5.52 5.89 17.14
C GLU A 51 4.85 4.61 16.65
N LEU A 52 3.77 4.18 17.33
CA LEU A 52 3.02 3.00 16.92
C LEU A 52 2.41 3.16 15.53
N VAL A 53 1.73 4.27 15.26
CA VAL A 53 1.10 4.55 13.96
C VAL A 53 2.15 4.59 12.85
N ASN A 54 3.29 5.24 13.09
CA ASN A 54 4.40 5.28 12.12
C ASN A 54 5.02 3.90 11.90
N THR A 55 5.09 3.06 12.94
CA THR A 55 5.55 1.67 12.80
C THR A 55 4.58 0.85 11.96
N VAL A 56 3.27 0.94 12.21
CA VAL A 56 2.24 0.26 11.42
C VAL A 56 2.29 0.71 9.96
N TYR A 57 2.47 2.00 9.70
CA TYR A 57 2.61 2.54 8.35
C TYR A 57 3.85 1.99 7.64
N LYS A 58 4.99 1.97 8.32
CA LYS A 58 6.25 1.43 7.79
C LYS A 58 6.11 -0.04 7.40
N GLU A 59 5.58 -0.87 8.29
CA GLU A 59 5.39 -2.31 8.03
C GLU A 59 4.41 -2.54 6.87
N GLY A 60 3.32 -1.76 6.81
CA GLY A 60 2.37 -1.82 5.69
C GLY A 60 3.04 -1.45 4.36
N ARG A 61 3.91 -0.43 4.34
CA ARG A 61 4.68 -0.04 3.15
C ARG A 61 5.67 -1.12 2.71
N MET A 62 6.34 -1.76 3.67
CA MET A 62 7.25 -2.87 3.38
C MET A 62 6.51 -4.06 2.79
N LEU A 63 5.38 -4.45 3.39
CA LEU A 63 4.52 -5.52 2.87
C LEU A 63 4.00 -5.20 1.45
N MET A 64 3.60 -3.95 1.21
CA MET A 64 3.18 -3.52 -0.12
C MET A 64 4.32 -3.66 -1.14
N GLY A 65 5.54 -3.26 -0.78
CA GLY A 65 6.71 -3.40 -1.66
C GLY A 65 7.02 -4.86 -2.03
N GLU A 66 6.94 -5.76 -1.05
CA GLU A 66 7.08 -7.20 -1.29
C GLU A 66 6.02 -7.75 -2.25
N TYR A 67 4.75 -7.32 -2.09
CA TYR A 67 3.68 -7.68 -3.01
C TYR A 67 3.95 -7.16 -4.41
N LEU A 68 4.28 -5.88 -4.56
CA LEU A 68 4.44 -5.24 -5.87
C LEU A 68 5.51 -5.91 -6.73
N LEU A 69 6.61 -6.33 -6.12
CA LEU A 69 7.74 -6.93 -6.83
C LEU A 69 7.71 -8.47 -6.88
N LYS A 70 6.65 -9.08 -6.38
CA LYS A 70 6.48 -10.53 -6.47
C LYS A 70 6.48 -10.96 -7.94
N ASP A 71 7.31 -11.93 -8.28
CA ASP A 71 7.45 -12.50 -9.63
C ASP A 71 7.79 -11.45 -10.72
N TYR A 72 8.30 -10.28 -10.33
CA TYR A 72 8.72 -9.25 -11.27
C TYR A 72 9.99 -9.68 -12.01
N ASN A 73 9.90 -9.73 -13.34
CA ASN A 73 11.04 -10.03 -14.20
C ASN A 73 11.49 -8.75 -14.95
N PRO A 74 12.66 -8.18 -14.64
CA PRO A 74 13.17 -6.98 -15.31
C PRO A 74 13.48 -7.17 -16.80
N GLU A 75 13.69 -8.42 -17.25
CA GLU A 75 13.99 -8.76 -18.66
C GLU A 75 12.73 -8.98 -19.52
N ALA A 76 11.53 -8.94 -18.90
CA ALA A 76 10.28 -9.07 -19.64
C ALA A 76 9.96 -7.79 -20.44
N SER A 77 9.02 -7.88 -21.37
CA SER A 77 8.57 -6.71 -22.14
C SER A 77 8.01 -5.61 -21.22
N LEU A 78 8.02 -4.37 -21.70
CA LEU A 78 7.50 -3.22 -20.97
C LEU A 78 6.06 -3.45 -20.48
N TYR A 79 5.20 -4.02 -21.34
CA TYR A 79 3.82 -4.34 -20.99
C TYR A 79 3.72 -5.42 -19.92
N GLU A 80 4.49 -6.50 -20.00
CA GLU A 80 4.46 -7.58 -19.02
C GLU A 80 4.93 -7.10 -17.65
N ARG A 81 5.98 -6.28 -17.60
CA ARG A 81 6.45 -5.64 -16.36
C ARG A 81 5.39 -4.71 -15.77
N PHE A 82 4.78 -3.86 -16.59
CA PHE A 82 3.67 -3.01 -16.17
C PHE A 82 2.51 -3.84 -15.60
N ARG A 83 2.08 -4.87 -16.36
CA ARG A 83 0.99 -5.75 -15.98
C ARG A 83 1.28 -6.46 -14.65
N CYS A 84 2.49 -6.97 -14.44
CA CYS A 84 2.91 -7.60 -13.20
C CYS A 84 2.75 -6.64 -12.01
N LEU A 85 3.31 -5.44 -12.10
CA LEU A 85 3.26 -4.44 -11.01
C LEU A 85 1.83 -4.02 -10.69
N GLN A 86 0.98 -3.79 -11.69
CA GLN A 86 -0.40 -3.36 -11.44
C GLN A 86 -1.30 -4.52 -10.95
N LEU A 87 -1.09 -5.74 -11.44
CA LEU A 87 -1.76 -6.93 -10.93
C LEU A 87 -1.42 -7.17 -9.45
N ASN A 88 -0.14 -7.08 -9.10
CA ASN A 88 0.33 -7.23 -7.73
C ASN A 88 -0.24 -6.15 -6.80
N ARG A 89 -0.39 -4.92 -7.29
CA ARG A 89 -1.05 -3.83 -6.56
C ARG A 89 -2.53 -4.13 -6.30
N LEU A 90 -3.26 -4.62 -7.30
CA LEU A 90 -4.65 -5.04 -7.12
C LEU A 90 -4.76 -6.19 -6.11
N GLN A 91 -3.88 -7.18 -6.21
CA GLN A 91 -3.86 -8.31 -5.28
C GLN A 91 -3.53 -7.89 -3.85
N PHE A 92 -2.59 -6.96 -3.67
CA PHE A 92 -2.33 -6.37 -2.35
C PHE A 92 -3.61 -5.75 -1.77
N GLY A 93 -4.30 -4.90 -2.54
CA GLY A 93 -5.55 -4.30 -2.07
C GLY A 93 -6.66 -5.33 -1.79
N ILE A 94 -6.73 -6.43 -2.54
CA ILE A 94 -7.73 -7.48 -2.31
C ILE A 94 -7.41 -8.32 -1.07
N HIS A 95 -6.15 -8.67 -0.85
CA HIS A 95 -5.73 -9.57 0.22
C HIS A 95 -5.41 -8.85 1.54
N CYS A 96 -4.96 -7.59 1.46
CA CYS A 96 -4.55 -6.75 2.58
C CYS A 96 -5.34 -5.42 2.58
N PRO A 97 -6.69 -5.46 2.64
CA PRO A 97 -7.53 -4.27 2.46
C PRO A 97 -7.31 -3.20 3.53
N LYS A 98 -7.04 -3.59 4.78
CA LYS A 98 -6.82 -2.64 5.89
C LYS A 98 -5.50 -1.89 5.72
N GLU A 99 -4.43 -2.60 5.39
CA GLU A 99 -3.11 -2.04 5.10
C GLU A 99 -3.18 -1.10 3.90
N PHE A 100 -3.84 -1.54 2.82
CA PHE A 100 -4.04 -0.72 1.63
C PHE A 100 -4.79 0.58 1.97
N MET A 101 -5.94 0.49 2.64
CA MET A 101 -6.75 1.64 3.01
C MET A 101 -6.02 2.58 3.96
N PHE A 102 -5.26 2.02 4.91
CA PHE A 102 -4.47 2.82 5.83
C PHE A 102 -3.37 3.60 5.11
N ILE A 103 -2.57 2.94 4.26
CA ILE A 103 -1.52 3.57 3.48
C ILE A 103 -2.12 4.66 2.56
N ASP A 104 -3.16 4.32 1.79
CA ASP A 104 -3.77 5.24 0.83
C ASP A 104 -4.40 6.48 1.52
N SER A 105 -5.05 6.29 2.66
CA SER A 105 -5.72 7.38 3.37
C SER A 105 -4.78 8.27 4.18
N PHE A 106 -3.66 7.73 4.68
CA PHE A 106 -2.80 8.44 5.63
C PHE A 106 -1.42 8.80 5.10
N SER A 107 -1.05 8.42 3.87
CA SER A 107 0.26 8.79 3.26
C SER A 107 0.54 10.30 3.28
N TYR A 108 -0.48 11.13 3.16
CA TYR A 108 -0.36 12.59 3.19
C TYR A 108 -0.82 13.21 4.51
N SER A 109 -1.14 12.38 5.51
CA SER A 109 -1.59 12.82 6.82
C SER A 109 -0.44 13.39 7.65
N PRO A 110 -0.66 14.43 8.48
CA PRO A 110 0.34 14.92 9.42
C PRO A 110 0.75 13.88 10.48
N TYR A 111 -0.01 12.80 10.65
CA TYR A 111 0.34 11.69 11.55
C TYR A 111 1.53 10.85 11.06
N ILE A 112 1.82 10.88 9.75
CA ILE A 112 2.96 10.15 9.19
C ILE A 112 4.14 11.11 9.06
N SER A 113 5.28 10.73 9.64
CA SER A 113 6.47 11.57 9.62
C SER A 113 6.96 11.84 8.19
N PRO A 114 7.55 13.04 7.93
CA PRO A 114 8.12 13.34 6.61
C PRO A 114 9.17 12.33 6.16
N GLU A 115 9.98 11.81 7.10
CA GLU A 115 11.02 10.83 6.85
C GLU A 115 10.42 9.52 6.35
N LEU A 116 9.33 9.05 6.96
CA LEU A 116 8.62 7.85 6.53
C LEU A 116 7.92 8.03 5.18
N ARG A 117 7.42 9.23 4.89
CA ARG A 117 6.85 9.52 3.57
C ARG A 117 7.90 9.50 2.47
N ALA A 118 9.10 9.98 2.77
CA ALA A 118 10.23 10.00 1.84
C ALA A 118 10.94 8.64 1.74
N MET A 119 10.69 7.73 2.71
CA MET A 119 11.33 6.43 2.74
C MET A 119 10.82 5.58 1.58
N ASP A 120 11.75 5.01 0.82
CA ASP A 120 11.44 3.94 -0.11
C ASP A 120 11.01 2.69 0.67
N ASP A 121 10.14 1.89 0.06
CA ASP A 121 9.88 0.56 0.59
C ASP A 121 11.16 -0.29 0.50
N ALA A 122 11.19 -1.39 1.25
CA ALA A 122 12.40 -2.22 1.39
C ALA A 122 13.00 -2.73 0.07
N GLN A 123 12.30 -2.59 -1.04
CA GLN A 123 12.69 -3.09 -2.36
C GLN A 123 12.65 -2.00 -3.44
N ASN A 124 12.50 -0.73 -3.07
CA ASN A 124 12.42 0.40 -4.00
C ASN A 124 11.35 0.23 -5.09
N SER A 125 10.19 -0.33 -4.74
CA SER A 125 9.13 -0.63 -5.71
C SER A 125 8.64 0.63 -6.44
N ARG A 126 8.70 1.79 -5.80
CA ARG A 126 8.39 3.08 -6.43
C ARG A 126 9.37 3.39 -7.55
N ASP A 127 10.68 3.22 -7.29
CA ASP A 127 11.72 3.49 -8.28
C ASP A 127 11.62 2.54 -9.48
N VAL A 128 11.26 1.28 -9.25
CA VAL A 128 11.00 0.31 -10.32
C VAL A 128 9.87 0.79 -11.22
N ILE A 129 8.76 1.27 -10.65
CA ILE A 129 7.62 1.77 -11.43
C ILE A 129 7.98 3.04 -12.20
N ILE A 130 8.65 4.00 -11.56
CA ILE A 130 9.08 5.24 -12.21
C ILE A 130 10.06 4.95 -13.34
N SER A 131 11.04 4.06 -13.11
CA SER A 131 12.00 3.66 -14.13
C SER A 131 11.34 3.00 -15.34
N LEU A 132 10.34 2.16 -15.13
CA LEU A 132 9.54 1.56 -16.19
C LEU A 132 8.79 2.61 -17.01
N ILE A 133 8.18 3.61 -16.36
CA ILE A 133 7.49 4.71 -17.05
C ILE A 133 8.48 5.50 -17.91
N VAL A 134 9.63 5.89 -17.34
CA VAL A 134 10.68 6.63 -18.05
C VAL A 134 11.23 5.86 -19.26
N GLU A 135 11.42 4.54 -19.08
CA GLU A 135 11.82 3.66 -20.19
C GLU A 135 10.78 3.66 -21.31
N GLY A 136 9.50 3.50 -20.98
CA GLY A 136 8.41 3.51 -21.96
C GLY A 136 8.26 4.85 -22.68
N GLN A 137 8.51 5.95 -22.00
CA GLN A 137 8.57 7.29 -22.61
C GLN A 137 9.72 7.43 -23.61
N LYS A 138 10.93 6.98 -23.25
CA LYS A 138 12.09 6.97 -24.15
C LYS A 138 11.86 6.10 -25.40
N GLN A 139 11.08 5.05 -25.30
CA GLN A 139 10.70 4.17 -26.41
C GLN A 139 9.54 4.74 -27.26
N GLY A 140 8.93 5.86 -26.85
CA GLY A 140 7.75 6.42 -27.52
C GLY A 140 6.48 5.57 -27.36
N ILE A 141 6.43 4.68 -26.37
CA ILE A 141 5.28 3.81 -26.07
C ILE A 141 4.35 4.49 -25.07
N ILE A 142 4.92 5.07 -24.02
CA ILE A 142 4.18 5.83 -23.00
C ILE A 142 4.25 7.33 -23.36
N LYS A 143 3.12 8.02 -23.20
CA LYS A 143 3.00 9.45 -23.48
C LYS A 143 4.00 10.27 -22.67
N GLU A 144 4.50 11.34 -23.28
CA GLU A 144 5.42 12.25 -22.63
C GLU A 144 4.68 13.10 -21.60
N MET A 145 5.01 12.90 -20.33
CA MET A 145 4.52 13.66 -19.18
C MET A 145 5.45 13.41 -17.99
N ASP A 146 5.31 14.19 -16.91
CA ASP A 146 6.03 13.90 -15.67
C ASP A 146 5.78 12.48 -15.20
N SER A 147 6.84 11.71 -14.92
CA SER A 147 6.75 10.28 -14.60
C SER A 147 6.06 10.03 -13.26
N HIS A 148 6.20 10.94 -12.30
CA HIS A 148 5.49 10.84 -11.01
C HIS A 148 4.00 11.12 -11.19
N LEU A 149 3.63 12.10 -12.03
CA LEU A 149 2.24 12.37 -12.40
C LEU A 149 1.62 11.16 -13.12
N CYS A 150 2.33 10.56 -14.06
CA CYS A 150 1.90 9.34 -14.75
C CYS A 150 1.64 8.20 -13.74
N HIS A 151 2.57 7.98 -12.80
CA HIS A 151 2.40 7.01 -11.72
C HIS A 151 1.16 7.32 -10.86
N GLN A 152 0.94 8.58 -10.50
CA GLN A 152 -0.23 8.99 -9.70
C GLN A 152 -1.57 8.76 -10.41
N LEU A 153 -1.63 8.96 -11.73
CA LEU A 153 -2.82 8.64 -12.51
C LEU A 153 -3.15 7.15 -12.45
N ILE A 154 -2.16 6.29 -12.67
CA ILE A 154 -2.33 4.82 -12.60
C ILE A 154 -2.73 4.40 -11.18
N HIS A 155 -2.04 4.93 -10.17
CA HIS A 155 -2.34 4.65 -8.76
C HIS A 155 -3.78 5.06 -8.41
N GLY A 156 -4.19 6.26 -8.80
CA GLY A 156 -5.54 6.78 -8.54
C GLY A 156 -6.64 5.93 -9.18
N MET A 157 -6.45 5.42 -10.39
CA MET A 157 -7.39 4.51 -11.04
C MET A 157 -7.58 3.24 -10.23
N ILE A 158 -6.48 2.57 -9.84
CA ILE A 158 -6.53 1.32 -9.08
C ILE A 158 -7.07 1.56 -7.67
N ALA A 159 -6.63 2.62 -6.99
CA ALA A 159 -7.11 2.96 -5.65
C ALA A 159 -8.62 3.23 -5.64
N SER A 160 -9.13 3.97 -6.63
CA SER A 160 -10.57 4.23 -6.77
C SER A 160 -11.38 2.94 -6.99
N ILE A 161 -10.85 2.03 -7.83
CA ILE A 161 -11.48 0.74 -8.10
C ILE A 161 -11.53 -0.12 -6.83
N LEU A 162 -10.42 -0.21 -6.09
CA LEU A 162 -10.36 -0.97 -4.83
C LEU A 162 -11.32 -0.41 -3.76
N LYS A 163 -11.38 0.91 -3.58
CA LYS A 163 -12.34 1.56 -2.68
C LYS A 163 -13.78 1.23 -3.08
N GLY A 164 -14.10 1.31 -4.37
CA GLY A 164 -15.41 0.91 -4.88
C GLY A 164 -15.70 -0.57 -4.63
N TYR A 165 -14.72 -1.45 -4.81
CA TYR A 165 -14.83 -2.87 -4.52
C TYR A 165 -15.16 -3.14 -3.05
N TYR A 166 -14.51 -2.46 -2.10
CA TYR A 166 -14.78 -2.65 -0.67
C TYR A 166 -16.21 -2.26 -0.28
N VAL A 167 -16.73 -1.17 -0.86
CA VAL A 167 -18.04 -0.63 -0.52
C VAL A 167 -19.17 -1.34 -1.28
N ARG A 168 -19.02 -1.50 -2.58
CA ARG A 168 -20.09 -1.98 -3.48
C ARG A 168 -20.07 -3.49 -3.70
N LYS A 169 -18.97 -4.16 -3.33
CA LYS A 169 -18.81 -5.61 -3.48
C LYS A 169 -19.05 -6.11 -4.92
N TYR A 170 -18.74 -5.30 -5.93
CA TYR A 170 -18.82 -5.76 -7.32
C TYR A 170 -17.77 -6.87 -7.59
N PRO A 171 -18.02 -7.76 -8.55
CA PRO A 171 -17.11 -8.86 -8.79
C PRO A 171 -15.73 -8.38 -9.21
N MET A 172 -14.69 -9.05 -8.69
CA MET A 172 -13.30 -8.85 -9.06
C MET A 172 -12.74 -10.18 -9.56
N ASN A 173 -13.40 -10.74 -10.57
CA ASN A 173 -12.96 -11.96 -11.20
C ASN A 173 -11.84 -11.68 -12.22
N GLU A 174 -11.32 -12.73 -12.85
CA GLU A 174 -10.20 -12.64 -13.77
C GLU A 174 -10.48 -11.70 -14.97
N LEU A 175 -11.71 -11.72 -15.50
CA LEU A 175 -12.11 -10.85 -16.61
C LEU A 175 -12.07 -9.37 -16.20
N GLN A 176 -12.63 -9.00 -15.05
CA GLN A 176 -12.59 -7.63 -14.54
C GLN A 176 -11.15 -7.17 -14.27
N ILE A 177 -10.34 -8.04 -13.68
CA ILE A 177 -8.92 -7.73 -13.44
C ILE A 177 -8.21 -7.44 -14.75
N GLN A 178 -8.41 -8.27 -15.78
CA GLN A 178 -7.81 -8.06 -17.10
C GLN A 178 -8.27 -6.72 -17.70
N GLN A 179 -9.56 -6.42 -17.66
CA GLN A 179 -10.11 -5.15 -18.16
C GLN A 179 -9.54 -3.93 -17.44
N ILE A 180 -9.35 -4.02 -16.13
CA ILE A 180 -8.71 -2.96 -15.33
C ILE A 180 -7.28 -2.73 -15.79
N LEU A 181 -6.48 -3.80 -15.89
CA LEU A 181 -5.07 -3.72 -16.28
C LEU A 181 -4.90 -3.14 -17.68
N GLU A 182 -5.72 -3.58 -18.63
CA GLU A 182 -5.73 -3.05 -20.00
C GLU A 182 -6.14 -1.58 -20.03
N SER A 183 -7.14 -1.18 -19.24
CA SER A 183 -7.59 0.21 -19.17
C SER A 183 -6.49 1.12 -18.60
N CYS A 184 -5.82 0.68 -17.53
CA CYS A 184 -4.67 1.40 -16.95
C CYS A 184 -3.53 1.54 -17.96
N TRP A 185 -3.23 0.48 -18.72
CA TRP A 185 -2.20 0.52 -19.74
C TRP A 185 -2.56 1.49 -20.87
N LYS A 186 -3.76 1.36 -21.45
CA LYS A 186 -4.25 2.24 -22.52
C LYS A 186 -4.29 3.71 -22.13
N ALA A 187 -4.54 4.01 -20.85
CA ALA A 187 -4.59 5.38 -20.34
C ALA A 187 -3.25 6.13 -20.44
N ILE A 188 -2.13 5.42 -20.49
CA ILE A 188 -0.78 6.00 -20.53
C ILE A 188 -0.08 5.86 -21.89
N LEU A 189 -0.66 5.13 -22.83
CA LEU A 189 -0.11 5.00 -24.18
C LEU A 189 -0.19 6.32 -24.98
N VAL A 190 0.73 6.48 -25.91
CA VAL A 190 0.72 7.57 -26.90
C VAL A 190 -0.52 7.53 -27.77
#